data_a817e9824db5c4733b322ae0594ba675
#
_entry.id   a817e9824db5c4733b322ae0594ba675
#
_cell.length_a   1.000
_cell.length_b   1.000
_cell.length_c   1.000
_cell.angle_alpha   90.00
_cell.angle_beta   90.00
_cell.angle_gamma   90.00
#
_symmetry.space_group_name_H-M   'P 1'
#
loop_
_entity.id
_entity.type
_entity.pdbx_description
1 polymer ?
#
loop_
_entity_poly.entity_id
_entity_poly.type
_entity_poly.pdbx_seq_one_letter_code
_entity_poly.pdbx_strand_id
1 'polypeptide(L)'
;MQCADLQRVLATLPAPSEYWVAYSAGVDSHALLHLLSQCRDGVSAPLKAVHVNHGLQKDAPTWAAHAQAVCDDLGIELVTLQVSDKPAANQSIEAFARDQRYRLIGDAMPAEAMLLTGQHQDDQAETLMLQLLRGAGVDGLASMPLCREFARGWLARPLLEFSQDAVMDYAKTHQLQWIDDPSNASDAYDRNYLRLQVMPLLKKRWPHAAQTIAKSASLLGEGRHFISAQLSEQLHARVNQRCFSVESFSELDSFA
;
A
#
# COMPACT_ATOMS: atom_id res chain seq x y z
N MET A 1 -5.57 10.25 14.21
CA MET A 1 -5.99 8.87 13.89
C MET A 1 -6.52 8.21 15.16
N GLN A 2 -7.66 7.53 15.07
CA GLN A 2 -8.30 6.85 16.20
C GLN A 2 -8.75 5.44 15.79
N CYS A 3 -8.99 4.55 16.76
CA CYS A 3 -9.49 3.20 16.49
C CYS A 3 -10.78 3.19 15.66
N ALA A 4 -11.71 4.08 15.96
CA ALA A 4 -12.98 4.16 15.22
C ALA A 4 -12.78 4.46 13.72
N ASP A 5 -11.78 5.28 13.36
CA ASP A 5 -11.47 5.57 11.96
C ASP A 5 -10.95 4.33 11.25
N LEU A 6 -10.01 3.61 11.87
CA LEU A 6 -9.46 2.38 11.32
C LEU A 6 -10.53 1.29 11.18
N GLN A 7 -11.34 1.07 12.22
CA GLN A 7 -12.42 0.07 12.22
C GLN A 7 -13.44 0.35 11.11
N ARG A 8 -13.79 1.62 10.88
CA ARG A 8 -14.66 2.03 9.76
C ARG A 8 -14.07 1.62 8.42
N VAL A 9 -12.77 1.82 8.20
CA VAL A 9 -12.10 1.41 6.96
C VAL A 9 -12.09 -0.12 6.86
N LEU A 10 -11.68 -0.84 7.90
CA LEU A 10 -11.63 -2.30 7.89
C LEU A 10 -13.00 -2.94 7.64
N ALA A 11 -14.08 -2.33 8.14
CA ALA A 11 -15.45 -2.82 7.93
C ALA A 11 -15.92 -2.75 6.47
N THR A 12 -15.24 -1.98 5.60
CA THR A 12 -15.53 -1.93 4.15
C THR A 12 -14.78 -2.98 3.35
N LEU A 13 -13.85 -3.71 3.99
CA LEU A 13 -12.99 -4.70 3.35
C LEU A 13 -13.56 -6.12 3.48
N PRO A 14 -13.13 -7.07 2.64
CA PRO A 14 -13.43 -8.49 2.84
C PRO A 14 -12.99 -8.94 4.23
N ALA A 15 -13.77 -9.79 4.88
CA ALA A 15 -13.40 -10.36 6.17
C ALA A 15 -12.27 -11.40 5.98
N PRO A 16 -11.07 -11.17 6.55
CA PRO A 16 -9.96 -12.10 6.36
C PRO A 16 -9.94 -13.21 7.42
N SER A 17 -9.19 -14.28 7.12
CA SER A 17 -8.86 -15.31 8.11
C SER A 17 -7.90 -14.79 9.17
N GLU A 18 -6.94 -13.92 8.79
CA GLU A 18 -6.04 -13.21 9.70
C GLU A 18 -5.49 -11.93 9.03
N TYR A 19 -5.08 -10.96 9.84
CA TYR A 19 -4.39 -9.76 9.39
C TYR A 19 -2.87 -9.90 9.53
N TRP A 20 -2.16 -9.54 8.48
CA TRP A 20 -0.70 -9.47 8.43
C TRP A 20 -0.26 -8.02 8.19
N VAL A 21 0.45 -7.40 9.11
CA VAL A 21 1.00 -6.04 8.91
C VAL A 21 2.40 -6.14 8.33
N ALA A 22 2.60 -5.57 7.14
CA ALA A 22 3.94 -5.41 6.56
C ALA A 22 4.73 -4.40 7.41
N TYR A 23 5.53 -4.90 8.34
CA TYR A 23 6.24 -4.10 9.33
C TYR A 23 7.70 -3.90 8.93
N SER A 24 8.04 -2.68 8.50
CA SER A 24 9.40 -2.29 8.10
C SER A 24 10.22 -1.64 9.23
N ALA A 25 9.65 -1.49 10.42
CA ALA A 25 10.17 -0.70 11.53
C ALA A 25 10.20 0.82 11.30
N GLY A 26 9.80 1.32 10.12
CA GLY A 26 9.61 2.75 9.86
C GLY A 26 8.29 3.26 10.45
N VAL A 27 8.19 4.59 10.59
CA VAL A 27 7.09 5.28 11.30
C VAL A 27 5.69 4.87 10.84
N ASP A 28 5.45 4.78 9.53
CA ASP A 28 4.11 4.53 8.99
C ASP A 28 3.62 3.11 9.31
N SER A 29 4.51 2.13 9.13
CA SER A 29 4.22 0.73 9.47
C SER A 29 4.11 0.52 10.98
N HIS A 30 4.88 1.25 11.78
CA HIS A 30 4.80 1.21 13.25
C HIS A 30 3.50 1.83 13.75
N ALA A 31 3.11 3.00 13.23
CA ALA A 31 1.84 3.63 13.57
C ALA A 31 0.64 2.73 13.23
N LEU A 32 0.66 2.07 12.06
CA LEU A 32 -0.37 1.11 11.67
C LEU A 32 -0.43 -0.08 12.63
N LEU A 33 0.72 -0.71 12.92
CA LEU A 33 0.81 -1.88 13.80
C LEU A 33 0.32 -1.53 15.21
N HIS A 34 0.79 -0.41 15.77
CA HIS A 34 0.37 0.07 17.08
C HIS A 34 -1.12 0.40 17.11
N LEU A 35 -1.66 1.13 16.12
CA LEU A 35 -3.08 1.46 16.06
C LEU A 35 -3.94 0.19 16.03
N LEU A 36 -3.57 -0.81 15.22
CA LEU A 36 -4.26 -2.11 15.18
C LEU A 36 -4.20 -2.84 16.52
N SER A 37 -3.07 -2.79 17.23
CA SER A 37 -2.93 -3.40 18.57
C SER A 37 -3.87 -2.78 19.60
N GLN A 38 -4.11 -1.47 19.50
CA GLN A 38 -5.04 -0.76 20.38
C GLN A 38 -6.52 -1.03 20.05
N CYS A 39 -6.80 -1.50 18.85
CA CYS A 39 -8.17 -1.72 18.34
C CYS A 39 -8.60 -3.19 18.39
N ARG A 40 -7.89 -4.06 19.09
CA ARG A 40 -8.10 -5.55 19.05
C ARG A 40 -9.53 -5.97 19.30
N ASP A 41 -10.23 -5.33 20.24
CA ASP A 41 -11.62 -5.67 20.59
C ASP A 41 -12.61 -5.45 19.42
N GLY A 42 -12.22 -4.69 18.40
CA GLY A 42 -13.02 -4.42 17.21
C GLY A 42 -12.44 -5.00 15.92
N VAL A 43 -11.37 -5.79 16.01
CA VAL A 43 -10.75 -6.48 14.87
C VAL A 43 -11.10 -7.96 14.95
N SER A 44 -11.88 -8.45 13.98
CA SER A 44 -12.53 -9.76 14.02
C SER A 44 -11.60 -10.95 13.77
N ALA A 45 -10.34 -10.72 13.41
CA ALA A 45 -9.38 -11.77 13.03
C ALA A 45 -8.04 -11.62 13.76
N PRO A 46 -7.25 -12.70 13.93
CA PRO A 46 -5.91 -12.65 14.49
C PRO A 46 -5.00 -11.64 13.76
N LEU A 47 -4.10 -11.01 14.52
CA LEU A 47 -3.16 -10.01 14.02
C LEU A 47 -1.73 -10.52 14.16
N LYS A 48 -0.97 -10.49 13.05
CA LYS A 48 0.46 -10.77 12.98
C LYS A 48 1.21 -9.63 12.31
N ALA A 49 2.49 -9.50 12.59
CA ALA A 49 3.40 -8.66 11.84
C ALA A 49 4.30 -9.51 10.94
N VAL A 50 4.66 -9.01 9.76
CA VAL A 50 5.65 -9.64 8.89
C VAL A 50 6.76 -8.65 8.55
N HIS A 51 7.99 -9.03 8.87
CA HIS A 51 9.20 -8.27 8.57
C HIS A 51 10.02 -9.01 7.51
N VAL A 52 10.40 -8.29 6.44
CA VAL A 52 11.25 -8.86 5.39
C VAL A 52 12.65 -8.26 5.51
N ASN A 53 13.60 -9.11 5.88
CA ASN A 53 15.01 -8.73 5.94
C ASN A 53 15.65 -8.93 4.56
N HIS A 54 16.02 -7.82 3.94
CA HIS A 54 16.63 -7.84 2.60
C HIS A 54 18.13 -8.14 2.60
N GLY A 55 18.80 -8.08 3.77
CA GLY A 55 20.24 -8.29 3.89
C GLY A 55 21.10 -7.28 3.14
N LEU A 56 20.52 -6.19 2.62
CA LEU A 56 21.20 -5.20 1.78
C LEU A 56 21.94 -4.14 2.60
N GLN A 57 21.57 -3.96 3.86
CA GLN A 57 22.14 -2.96 4.75
C GLN A 57 22.90 -3.62 5.90
N LYS A 58 23.99 -2.97 6.35
CA LYS A 58 24.79 -3.47 7.48
C LYS A 58 24.00 -3.56 8.77
N ASP A 59 23.02 -2.68 8.94
CA ASP A 59 22.19 -2.54 10.15
C ASP A 59 20.92 -3.43 10.12
N ALA A 60 20.76 -4.27 9.08
CA ALA A 60 19.60 -5.16 8.96
C ALA A 60 19.37 -6.07 10.20
N PRO A 61 20.38 -6.61 10.90
CA PRO A 61 20.17 -7.35 12.15
C PRO A 61 19.59 -6.49 13.28
N THR A 62 20.02 -5.23 13.39
CA THR A 62 19.51 -4.27 14.39
C THR A 62 18.05 -3.94 14.13
N TRP A 63 17.67 -3.80 12.86
CA TRP A 63 16.28 -3.54 12.47
C TRP A 63 15.35 -4.72 12.77
N ALA A 64 15.82 -5.94 12.49
CA ALA A 64 15.08 -7.15 12.84
C ALA A 64 14.92 -7.31 14.37
N ALA A 65 15.97 -7.02 15.15
CA ALA A 65 15.90 -7.04 16.60
C ALA A 65 14.94 -5.98 17.16
N HIS A 66 14.96 -4.77 16.61
CA HIS A 66 14.00 -3.72 16.95
C HIS A 66 12.56 -4.14 16.62
N ALA A 67 12.34 -4.70 15.42
CA ALA A 67 11.03 -5.18 15.01
C ALA A 67 10.50 -6.26 15.95
N GLN A 68 11.36 -7.19 16.40
CA GLN A 68 10.99 -8.23 17.36
C GLN A 68 10.61 -7.61 18.71
N ALA A 69 11.44 -6.71 19.25
CA ALA A 69 11.16 -6.07 20.54
C ALA A 69 9.83 -5.32 20.56
N VAL A 70 9.53 -4.54 19.50
CA VAL A 70 8.25 -3.84 19.37
C VAL A 70 7.08 -4.82 19.30
N CYS A 71 7.20 -5.91 18.54
CA CYS A 71 6.14 -6.91 18.45
C CYS A 71 5.92 -7.65 19.78
N ASP A 72 7.00 -7.95 20.53
CA ASP A 72 6.93 -8.55 21.85
C ASP A 72 6.20 -7.62 22.86
N ASP A 73 6.55 -6.32 22.86
CA ASP A 73 5.89 -5.31 23.70
C ASP A 73 4.39 -5.15 23.38
N LEU A 74 4.01 -5.28 22.11
CA LEU A 74 2.63 -5.22 21.66
C LEU A 74 1.89 -6.58 21.80
N GLY A 75 2.60 -7.65 22.15
CA GLY A 75 2.07 -9.02 22.19
C GLY A 75 1.54 -9.49 20.83
N ILE A 76 2.28 -9.19 19.75
CA ILE A 76 1.96 -9.54 18.36
C ILE A 76 3.03 -10.52 17.86
N GLU A 77 2.62 -11.61 17.24
CA GLU A 77 3.55 -12.55 16.59
C GLU A 77 4.26 -11.88 15.41
N LEU A 78 5.60 -11.93 15.38
CA LEU A 78 6.40 -11.46 14.26
C LEU A 78 6.86 -12.65 13.39
N VAL A 79 6.50 -12.62 12.12
CA VAL A 79 7.04 -13.53 11.09
C VAL A 79 8.19 -12.80 10.38
N THR A 80 9.42 -13.32 10.53
CA THR A 80 10.58 -12.75 9.84
C THR A 80 10.92 -13.58 8.61
N LEU A 81 10.95 -12.92 7.44
CA LEU A 81 11.29 -13.53 6.15
C LEU A 81 12.65 -13.00 5.67
N GLN A 82 13.49 -13.88 5.16
CA GLN A 82 14.84 -13.54 4.69
C GLN A 82 14.91 -13.58 3.16
N VAL A 83 15.40 -12.51 2.53
CA VAL A 83 15.73 -12.52 1.11
C VAL A 83 17.07 -13.21 0.92
N SER A 84 17.09 -14.29 0.14
CA SER A 84 18.31 -15.05 -0.22
C SER A 84 18.87 -14.65 -1.57
N ASP A 85 18.04 -14.12 -2.46
CA ASP A 85 18.39 -13.75 -3.81
C ASP A 85 19.17 -12.42 -3.86
N LYS A 86 19.92 -12.20 -4.93
CA LYS A 86 20.63 -10.95 -5.20
C LYS A 86 20.07 -10.29 -6.46
N PRO A 87 20.05 -8.93 -6.52
CA PRO A 87 19.61 -8.25 -7.73
C PRO A 87 20.56 -8.55 -8.90
N ALA A 88 20.02 -8.62 -10.12
CA ALA A 88 20.81 -8.71 -11.34
C ALA A 88 21.61 -7.41 -11.58
N ALA A 89 22.69 -7.49 -12.35
CA ALA A 89 23.63 -6.37 -12.55
C ALA A 89 22.98 -5.05 -13.03
N ASN A 90 21.86 -5.13 -13.75
CA ASN A 90 21.15 -3.96 -14.32
C ASN A 90 19.76 -3.74 -13.70
N GLN A 91 19.47 -4.40 -12.58
CA GLN A 91 18.17 -4.26 -11.90
C GLN A 91 18.23 -3.19 -10.83
N SER A 92 17.20 -2.33 -10.77
CA SER A 92 17.02 -1.40 -9.66
C SER A 92 16.92 -2.17 -8.35
N ILE A 93 17.79 -1.82 -7.38
CA ILE A 93 17.79 -2.44 -6.04
C ILE A 93 16.44 -2.25 -5.35
N GLU A 94 15.82 -1.07 -5.50
CA GLU A 94 14.51 -0.77 -4.92
C GLU A 94 13.41 -1.66 -5.53
N ALA A 95 13.38 -1.78 -6.88
CA ALA A 95 12.40 -2.63 -7.55
C ALA A 95 12.60 -4.10 -7.15
N PHE A 96 13.84 -4.59 -7.14
CA PHE A 96 14.17 -5.93 -6.68
C PHE A 96 13.70 -6.17 -5.24
N ALA A 97 14.08 -5.29 -4.31
CA ALA A 97 13.69 -5.42 -2.90
C ALA A 97 12.15 -5.42 -2.73
N ARG A 98 11.45 -4.57 -3.49
CA ARG A 98 9.99 -4.53 -3.50
C ARG A 98 9.39 -5.84 -4.00
N ASP A 99 9.87 -6.37 -5.13
CA ASP A 99 9.36 -7.61 -5.74
C ASP A 99 9.60 -8.81 -4.80
N GLN A 100 10.81 -8.92 -4.25
CA GLN A 100 11.14 -9.97 -3.28
C GLN A 100 10.27 -9.90 -2.03
N ARG A 101 10.03 -8.70 -1.50
CA ARG A 101 9.15 -8.50 -0.35
C ARG A 101 7.77 -9.05 -0.60
N TYR A 102 7.14 -8.64 -1.70
CA TYR A 102 5.77 -9.09 -1.99
C TYR A 102 5.71 -10.58 -2.33
N ARG A 103 6.72 -11.12 -3.03
CA ARG A 103 6.82 -12.55 -3.31
C ARG A 103 6.88 -13.36 -2.02
N LEU A 104 7.85 -13.07 -1.14
CA LEU A 104 8.05 -13.82 0.10
C LEU A 104 6.84 -13.73 1.03
N ILE A 105 6.24 -12.55 1.16
CA ILE A 105 5.03 -12.38 1.96
C ILE A 105 3.88 -13.19 1.36
N GLY A 106 3.67 -13.11 0.04
CA GLY A 106 2.61 -13.86 -0.64
C GLY A 106 2.75 -15.38 -0.51
N ASP A 107 3.99 -15.89 -0.53
CA ASP A 107 4.29 -17.31 -0.35
C ASP A 107 4.03 -17.78 1.10
N ALA A 108 4.28 -16.90 2.08
CA ALA A 108 4.13 -17.20 3.51
C ALA A 108 2.70 -17.05 4.02
N MET A 109 1.91 -16.15 3.42
CA MET A 109 0.54 -15.88 3.87
C MET A 109 -0.40 -17.05 3.65
N PRO A 110 -1.26 -17.40 4.63
CA PRO A 110 -2.31 -18.38 4.43
C PRO A 110 -3.39 -17.87 3.46
N ALA A 111 -4.26 -18.78 3.04
CA ALA A 111 -5.41 -18.42 2.22
C ALA A 111 -6.34 -17.47 2.99
N GLU A 112 -6.98 -16.56 2.27
CA GLU A 112 -7.92 -15.57 2.81
C GLU A 112 -7.33 -14.66 3.89
N ALA A 113 -5.99 -14.56 4.01
CA ALA A 113 -5.35 -13.57 4.85
C ALA A 113 -5.30 -12.20 4.17
N MET A 114 -5.21 -11.13 4.96
CA MET A 114 -5.11 -9.77 4.46
C MET A 114 -3.80 -9.12 4.88
N LEU A 115 -2.97 -8.76 3.89
CA LEU A 115 -1.78 -7.95 4.10
C LEU A 115 -2.16 -6.48 4.23
N LEU A 116 -1.85 -5.89 5.38
CA LEU A 116 -2.02 -4.46 5.64
C LEU A 116 -0.69 -3.73 5.48
N THR A 117 -0.70 -2.62 4.77
CA THR A 117 0.49 -1.80 4.52
C THR A 117 0.25 -0.36 4.91
N GLY A 118 1.29 0.32 5.42
CA GLY A 118 1.24 1.67 5.99
C GLY A 118 1.25 2.82 4.98
N GLN A 119 0.91 2.58 3.69
CA GLN A 119 0.79 3.68 2.73
C GLN A 119 -0.34 4.63 3.13
N HIS A 120 -0.04 5.93 3.05
CA HIS A 120 -0.90 7.01 3.46
C HIS A 120 -1.22 7.98 2.28
N GLN A 121 -1.95 9.05 2.56
CA GLN A 121 -2.45 10.01 1.57
C GLN A 121 -1.34 10.66 0.73
N ASP A 122 -0.21 10.99 1.36
CA ASP A 122 0.91 11.60 0.64
C ASP A 122 1.57 10.59 -0.32
N ASP A 123 1.66 9.29 0.04
CA ASP A 123 2.11 8.23 -0.89
C ASP A 123 1.19 8.08 -2.09
N GLN A 124 -0.12 8.26 -1.88
CA GLN A 124 -1.11 8.24 -2.96
C GLN A 124 -0.88 9.40 -3.93
N ALA A 125 -0.63 10.60 -3.39
CA ALA A 125 -0.32 11.79 -4.19
C ALA A 125 0.99 11.61 -4.98
N GLU A 126 2.05 11.11 -4.34
CA GLU A 126 3.32 10.81 -5.01
C GLU A 126 3.12 9.78 -6.14
N THR A 127 2.31 8.74 -5.88
CA THR A 127 2.05 7.69 -6.88
C THR A 127 1.31 8.26 -8.08
N LEU A 128 0.27 9.09 -7.87
CA LEU A 128 -0.44 9.74 -8.97
C LEU A 128 0.51 10.63 -9.79
N MET A 129 1.33 11.46 -9.13
CA MET A 129 2.29 12.33 -9.80
C MET A 129 3.29 11.53 -10.65
N LEU A 130 3.83 10.42 -10.13
CA LEU A 130 4.72 9.54 -10.90
C LEU A 130 4.04 8.93 -12.11
N GLN A 131 2.80 8.48 -11.96
CA GLN A 131 2.03 7.90 -13.06
C GLN A 131 1.69 8.96 -14.12
N LEU A 132 1.34 10.17 -13.70
CA LEU A 132 1.08 11.30 -14.61
C LEU A 132 2.32 11.64 -15.43
N LEU A 133 3.51 11.71 -14.79
CA LEU A 133 4.78 12.01 -15.45
C LEU A 133 5.24 10.90 -16.42
N ARG A 134 4.71 9.68 -16.24
CA ARG A 134 4.95 8.54 -17.15
C ARG A 134 3.93 8.44 -18.27
N GLY A 135 2.96 9.34 -18.35
CA GLY A 135 1.90 9.33 -19.35
C GLY A 135 0.88 8.21 -19.16
N ALA A 136 0.64 7.79 -17.92
CA ALA A 136 -0.31 6.73 -17.62
C ALA A 136 -1.75 7.14 -17.95
N GLY A 137 -2.54 6.19 -18.46
CA GLY A 137 -3.99 6.32 -18.62
C GLY A 137 -4.74 6.17 -17.31
N VAL A 138 -6.08 6.03 -17.40
CA VAL A 138 -6.99 5.98 -16.23
C VAL A 138 -6.57 4.94 -15.19
N ASP A 139 -6.13 3.76 -15.62
CA ASP A 139 -5.71 2.68 -14.72
C ASP A 139 -4.50 3.06 -13.86
N GLY A 140 -3.49 3.67 -14.46
CA GLY A 140 -2.32 4.13 -13.74
C GLY A 140 -2.61 5.34 -12.85
N LEU A 141 -3.41 6.29 -13.33
CA LEU A 141 -3.79 7.50 -12.60
C LEU A 141 -4.72 7.21 -11.41
N ALA A 142 -5.47 6.10 -11.41
CA ALA A 142 -6.19 5.60 -10.24
C ALA A 142 -5.26 5.28 -9.06
N SER A 143 -3.96 5.17 -9.30
CA SER A 143 -2.88 4.97 -8.32
C SER A 143 -3.09 3.71 -7.47
N MET A 144 -3.05 3.81 -6.14
CA MET A 144 -3.16 2.64 -5.27
C MET A 144 -4.61 2.44 -4.81
N PRO A 145 -5.24 1.29 -5.08
CA PRO A 145 -6.56 0.99 -4.51
C PRO A 145 -6.47 0.74 -3.00
N LEU A 146 -7.57 1.02 -2.29
CA LEU A 146 -7.70 0.72 -0.86
C LEU A 146 -7.48 -0.77 -0.58
N CYS A 147 -8.07 -1.63 -1.43
CA CYS A 147 -7.93 -3.08 -1.36
C CYS A 147 -7.78 -3.68 -2.76
N ARG A 148 -6.99 -4.74 -2.88
CA ARG A 148 -6.87 -5.55 -4.09
C ARG A 148 -6.57 -6.99 -3.75
N GLU A 149 -6.82 -7.90 -4.67
CA GLU A 149 -6.35 -9.27 -4.56
C GLU A 149 -4.83 -9.33 -4.49
N PHE A 150 -4.33 -10.21 -3.64
CA PHE A 150 -2.91 -10.44 -3.45
C PHE A 150 -2.66 -11.88 -2.99
N ALA A 151 -1.83 -12.60 -3.74
CA ALA A 151 -1.56 -14.02 -3.49
C ALA A 151 -2.86 -14.84 -3.39
N ARG A 152 -3.12 -15.46 -2.24
CA ARG A 152 -4.35 -16.23 -1.96
C ARG A 152 -5.34 -15.48 -1.06
N GLY A 153 -5.22 -14.16 -0.97
CA GLY A 153 -6.04 -13.29 -0.12
C GLY A 153 -6.03 -11.86 -0.64
N TRP A 154 -5.82 -10.89 0.23
CA TRP A 154 -5.93 -9.46 -0.10
C TRP A 154 -4.74 -8.65 0.39
N LEU A 155 -4.52 -7.50 -0.25
CA LEU A 155 -3.65 -6.44 0.22
C LEU A 155 -4.48 -5.17 0.40
N ALA A 156 -4.46 -4.59 1.59
CA ALA A 156 -5.18 -3.35 1.89
C ALA A 156 -4.26 -2.27 2.45
N ARG A 157 -4.69 -1.01 2.31
CA ARG A 157 -3.98 0.21 2.71
C ARG A 157 -4.87 1.09 3.57
N PRO A 158 -5.09 0.71 4.84
CA PRO A 158 -6.08 1.38 5.67
C PRO A 158 -5.72 2.83 6.02
N LEU A 159 -4.47 3.26 5.79
CA LEU A 159 -4.02 4.63 6.06
C LEU A 159 -4.12 5.57 4.85
N LEU A 160 -4.65 5.14 3.69
CA LEU A 160 -4.71 5.98 2.48
C LEU A 160 -5.49 7.30 2.65
N GLU A 161 -6.42 7.37 3.59
CA GLU A 161 -7.20 8.57 3.88
C GLU A 161 -6.51 9.51 4.90
N PHE A 162 -5.45 9.05 5.56
CA PHE A 162 -4.72 9.83 6.56
C PHE A 162 -3.51 10.52 5.92
N SER A 163 -3.29 11.78 6.29
CA SER A 163 -2.08 12.51 5.88
C SER A 163 -0.84 11.98 6.60
N GLN A 164 0.33 12.18 6.00
CA GLN A 164 1.61 11.89 6.65
C GLN A 164 1.74 12.61 8.00
N ASP A 165 1.27 13.86 8.08
CA ASP A 165 1.28 14.63 9.34
C ASP A 165 0.44 13.94 10.42
N ALA A 166 -0.75 13.43 10.07
CA ALA A 166 -1.60 12.72 11.02
C ALA A 166 -0.96 11.40 11.51
N VAL A 167 -0.23 10.69 10.65
CA VAL A 167 0.52 9.48 11.02
C VAL A 167 1.68 9.86 11.96
N MET A 168 2.42 10.90 11.63
CA MET A 168 3.55 11.39 12.44
C MET A 168 3.09 11.90 13.82
N ASP A 169 1.98 12.66 13.87
CA ASP A 169 1.41 13.15 15.13
C ASP A 169 0.94 12.00 16.01
N TYR A 170 0.32 10.97 15.41
CA TYR A 170 -0.02 9.76 16.14
C TYR A 170 1.21 9.09 16.74
N ALA A 171 2.26 8.88 15.94
CA ALA A 171 3.50 8.25 16.39
C ALA A 171 4.16 9.03 17.55
N LYS A 172 4.20 10.36 17.45
CA LYS A 172 4.74 11.24 18.52
C LYS A 172 3.88 11.20 19.78
N THR A 173 2.54 11.26 19.64
CA THR A 173 1.61 11.24 20.79
C THR A 173 1.74 9.95 21.59
N HIS A 174 1.96 8.83 20.90
CA HIS A 174 2.14 7.52 21.53
C HIS A 174 3.62 7.18 21.81
N GLN A 175 4.55 8.14 21.60
CA GLN A 175 5.99 7.99 21.87
C GLN A 175 6.59 6.76 21.18
N LEU A 176 6.11 6.43 19.99
CA LEU A 176 6.60 5.27 19.23
C LEU A 176 8.08 5.50 18.86
N GLN A 177 8.88 4.45 18.99
CA GLN A 177 10.28 4.45 18.56
C GLN A 177 10.38 3.75 17.22
N TRP A 178 10.79 4.47 16.19
CA TRP A 178 10.93 3.90 14.82
C TRP A 178 12.36 4.05 14.32
N ILE A 179 12.66 3.37 13.24
CA ILE A 179 13.95 3.45 12.55
C ILE A 179 13.79 4.33 11.31
N ASP A 180 14.63 5.34 11.20
CA ASP A 180 14.75 6.15 10.00
C ASP A 180 15.76 5.50 9.03
N ASP A 181 15.29 5.00 7.88
CA ASP A 181 16.15 4.45 6.85
C ASP A 181 16.92 5.60 6.15
N PRO A 182 18.26 5.62 6.21
CA PRO A 182 19.05 6.66 5.55
C PRO A 182 18.79 6.80 4.04
N SER A 183 18.31 5.75 3.38
CA SER A 183 17.96 5.79 1.96
C SER A 183 16.78 6.71 1.65
N ASN A 184 15.91 7.01 2.65
CA ASN A 184 14.80 7.94 2.51
C ASN A 184 15.25 9.39 2.31
N ALA A 185 16.47 9.73 2.71
CA ALA A 185 17.04 11.08 2.54
C ALA A 185 17.68 11.29 1.17
N SER A 186 17.85 10.24 0.35
CA SER A 186 18.44 10.34 -0.98
C SER A 186 17.38 10.70 -2.02
N ASP A 187 17.59 11.76 -2.78
CA ASP A 187 16.73 12.20 -3.88
C ASP A 187 17.11 11.57 -5.24
N ALA A 188 17.99 10.56 -5.24
CA ALA A 188 18.38 9.83 -6.44
C ALA A 188 17.22 9.01 -7.06
N TYR A 189 16.19 8.73 -6.28
CA TYR A 189 15.01 8.01 -6.75
C TYR A 189 13.85 8.97 -7.03
N ASP A 190 13.15 8.79 -8.14
CA ASP A 190 12.03 9.65 -8.57
C ASP A 190 11.02 9.94 -7.44
N ARG A 191 10.67 8.90 -6.66
CA ARG A 191 9.71 9.05 -5.55
C ARG A 191 10.25 9.93 -4.44
N ASN A 192 11.50 9.73 -4.05
CA ASN A 192 12.15 10.54 -3.03
C ASN A 192 12.35 11.99 -3.54
N TYR A 193 12.71 12.16 -4.82
CA TYR A 193 12.79 13.48 -5.43
C TYR A 193 11.44 14.23 -5.35
N LEU A 194 10.34 13.58 -5.71
CA LEU A 194 9.00 14.17 -5.55
C LEU A 194 8.72 14.54 -4.10
N ARG A 195 8.98 13.62 -3.17
CA ARG A 195 8.73 13.82 -1.72
C ARG A 195 9.55 14.97 -1.14
N LEU A 196 10.84 15.04 -1.46
CA LEU A 196 11.79 15.96 -0.84
C LEU A 196 11.85 17.32 -1.54
N GLN A 197 11.65 17.38 -2.86
CA GLN A 197 11.84 18.59 -3.65
C GLN A 197 10.53 19.18 -4.18
N VAL A 198 9.61 18.37 -4.69
CA VAL A 198 8.42 18.85 -5.41
C VAL A 198 7.24 19.06 -4.46
N MET A 199 6.89 18.05 -3.66
CA MET A 199 5.72 18.12 -2.78
C MET A 199 5.79 19.26 -1.76
N PRO A 200 6.95 19.61 -1.16
CA PRO A 200 7.06 20.78 -0.29
C PRO A 200 6.77 22.10 -1.01
N LEU A 201 7.19 22.24 -2.27
CA LEU A 201 6.89 23.45 -3.07
C LEU A 201 5.39 23.55 -3.36
N LEU A 202 4.74 22.43 -3.70
CA LEU A 202 3.29 22.38 -3.90
C LEU A 202 2.54 22.71 -2.61
N LYS A 203 2.90 22.09 -1.49
CA LYS A 203 2.28 22.33 -0.18
C LYS A 203 2.47 23.77 0.31
N LYS A 204 3.59 24.42 -0.02
CA LYS A 204 3.83 25.84 0.30
C LYS A 204 2.81 26.77 -0.37
N ARG A 205 2.39 26.48 -1.60
CA ARG A 205 1.42 27.29 -2.35
C ARG A 205 -0.01 26.80 -2.13
N TRP A 206 -0.20 25.50 -2.02
CA TRP A 206 -1.48 24.81 -1.80
C TRP A 206 -1.34 23.86 -0.63
N PRO A 207 -1.65 24.28 0.61
CA PRO A 207 -1.43 23.46 1.82
C PRO A 207 -2.08 22.07 1.77
N HIS A 208 -3.20 21.92 1.07
CA HIS A 208 -3.94 20.67 0.90
C HIS A 208 -3.59 19.92 -0.40
N ALA A 209 -2.46 20.21 -1.05
CA ALA A 209 -2.10 19.61 -2.33
C ALA A 209 -2.13 18.08 -2.29
N ALA A 210 -1.51 17.44 -1.30
CA ALA A 210 -1.49 15.99 -1.18
C ALA A 210 -2.92 15.41 -1.09
N GLN A 211 -3.79 16.01 -0.27
CA GLN A 211 -5.18 15.62 -0.12
C GLN A 211 -5.97 15.73 -1.43
N THR A 212 -5.81 16.85 -2.13
CA THR A 212 -6.53 17.11 -3.38
C THR A 212 -6.07 16.17 -4.49
N ILE A 213 -4.77 15.92 -4.58
CA ILE A 213 -4.18 14.97 -5.55
C ILE A 213 -4.65 13.55 -5.24
N ALA A 214 -4.60 13.12 -3.97
CA ALA A 214 -5.09 11.79 -3.56
C ALA A 214 -6.58 11.61 -3.84
N LYS A 215 -7.40 12.66 -3.63
CA LYS A 215 -8.83 12.64 -3.98
C LYS A 215 -9.04 12.46 -5.48
N SER A 216 -8.24 13.11 -6.31
CA SER A 216 -8.31 12.92 -7.77
C SER A 216 -8.01 11.47 -8.17
N ALA A 217 -7.00 10.82 -7.54
CA ALA A 217 -6.71 9.41 -7.75
C ALA A 217 -7.90 8.52 -7.38
N SER A 218 -8.56 8.79 -6.24
CA SER A 218 -9.75 8.04 -5.81
C SER A 218 -10.90 8.15 -6.81
N LEU A 219 -11.20 9.36 -7.28
CA LEU A 219 -12.25 9.60 -8.27
C LEU A 219 -11.97 8.88 -9.61
N LEU A 220 -10.70 8.87 -10.04
CA LEU A 220 -10.29 8.09 -11.22
C LEU A 220 -10.46 6.59 -10.99
N GLY A 221 -10.16 6.10 -9.78
CA GLY A 221 -10.40 4.72 -9.39
C GLY A 221 -11.88 4.32 -9.43
N GLU A 222 -12.75 5.18 -8.91
CA GLU A 222 -14.21 4.98 -8.96
C GLU A 222 -14.71 4.95 -10.41
N GLY A 223 -14.26 5.90 -11.25
CA GLY A 223 -14.58 5.94 -12.67
C GLY A 223 -14.14 4.67 -13.40
N ARG A 224 -12.91 4.18 -13.12
CA ARG A 224 -12.41 2.91 -13.66
C ARG A 224 -13.29 1.74 -13.26
N HIS A 225 -13.67 1.62 -12.00
CA HIS A 225 -14.56 0.55 -11.52
C HIS A 225 -15.91 0.59 -12.23
N PHE A 226 -16.50 1.79 -12.38
CA PHE A 226 -17.75 1.95 -13.09
C PHE A 226 -17.65 1.49 -14.54
N ILE A 227 -16.62 1.94 -15.27
CA ILE A 227 -16.38 1.54 -16.67
C ILE A 227 -16.17 0.03 -16.77
N SER A 228 -15.35 -0.57 -15.90
CA SER A 228 -15.08 -2.00 -15.91
C SER A 228 -16.35 -2.82 -15.63
N ALA A 229 -17.19 -2.38 -14.69
CA ALA A 229 -18.46 -3.05 -14.38
C ALA A 229 -19.42 -3.01 -15.58
N GLN A 230 -19.56 -1.85 -16.23
CA GLN A 230 -20.42 -1.70 -17.42
C GLN A 230 -19.93 -2.55 -18.60
N LEU A 231 -18.62 -2.58 -18.86
CA LEU A 231 -18.05 -3.43 -19.90
C LEU A 231 -18.25 -4.92 -19.60
N SER A 232 -18.05 -5.34 -18.35
CA SER A 232 -18.26 -6.72 -17.93
C SER A 232 -19.73 -7.14 -18.10
N GLU A 233 -20.68 -6.30 -17.71
CA GLU A 233 -22.11 -6.56 -17.88
C GLU A 233 -22.49 -6.71 -19.36
N GLN A 234 -22.01 -5.82 -20.22
CA GLN A 234 -22.25 -5.88 -21.66
C GLN A 234 -21.62 -7.13 -22.30
N LEU A 235 -20.39 -7.50 -21.88
CA LEU A 235 -19.73 -8.71 -22.35
C LEU A 235 -20.48 -9.97 -21.93
N HIS A 236 -20.89 -10.07 -20.66
CA HIS A 236 -21.67 -11.21 -20.17
C HIS A 236 -23.03 -11.35 -20.90
N ALA A 237 -23.72 -10.24 -21.16
CA ALA A 237 -24.97 -10.25 -21.92
C ALA A 237 -24.76 -10.78 -23.34
N ARG A 238 -23.64 -10.44 -24.00
CA ARG A 238 -23.31 -10.90 -25.36
C ARG A 238 -22.82 -12.36 -25.39
N VAL A 239 -22.06 -12.80 -24.40
CA VAL A 239 -21.61 -14.21 -24.27
C VAL A 239 -22.79 -15.15 -24.10
N ASN A 240 -23.80 -14.78 -23.32
CA ASN A 240 -25.01 -15.59 -23.14
C ASN A 240 -25.85 -15.73 -24.39
N GLN A 241 -25.71 -14.84 -25.38
CA GLN A 241 -26.39 -14.92 -26.69
C GLN A 241 -25.65 -15.80 -27.71
N ARG A 242 -24.54 -16.46 -27.35
CA ARG A 242 -23.76 -17.41 -28.19
C ARG A 242 -23.26 -16.86 -29.54
N CYS A 243 -23.28 -15.56 -29.78
CA CYS A 243 -22.77 -14.93 -30.99
C CYS A 243 -21.85 -13.76 -30.65
N PHE A 244 -20.55 -13.93 -30.93
CA PHE A 244 -19.64 -12.81 -31.09
C PHE A 244 -19.58 -12.45 -32.58
N SER A 245 -20.12 -11.32 -32.98
CA SER A 245 -19.77 -10.76 -34.27
C SER A 245 -18.55 -9.86 -34.10
N VAL A 246 -17.61 -9.93 -35.06
CA VAL A 246 -16.43 -9.05 -35.10
C VAL A 246 -16.83 -7.58 -35.16
N GLU A 247 -17.99 -7.28 -35.77
CA GLU A 247 -18.58 -5.94 -35.85
C GLU A 247 -18.95 -5.36 -34.49
N SER A 248 -19.28 -6.21 -33.49
CA SER A 248 -19.56 -5.73 -32.13
C SER A 248 -18.32 -5.32 -31.37
N PHE A 249 -17.12 -5.66 -31.81
CA PHE A 249 -15.86 -5.18 -31.27
C PHE A 249 -15.41 -3.83 -31.85
N SER A 250 -15.77 -3.54 -33.11
CA SER A 250 -15.43 -2.27 -33.76
C SER A 250 -16.15 -1.06 -33.12
N GLU A 251 -17.30 -1.27 -32.48
CA GLU A 251 -18.00 -0.23 -31.73
C GLU A 251 -17.35 0.07 -30.35
N LEU A 252 -16.51 -0.83 -29.82
CA LEU A 252 -15.76 -0.64 -28.56
C LEU A 252 -14.40 0.03 -28.79
N ASP A 253 -13.86 0.00 -30.01
CA ASP A 253 -12.55 0.56 -30.36
C ASP A 253 -12.49 2.11 -30.33
N SER A 254 -13.61 2.78 -30.14
CA SER A 254 -13.64 4.25 -30.00
C SER A 254 -13.28 4.75 -28.60
N PHE A 255 -12.95 3.85 -27.64
CA PHE A 255 -12.56 4.17 -26.26
C PHE A 255 -11.21 3.58 -25.82
N ALA A 256 -10.41 3.03 -26.75
CA ALA A 256 -9.06 2.52 -26.45
C ALA A 256 -7.99 3.61 -26.61
#